data_0f05e74df029922bbca0b487ed118dd4
#
_entry.id   0f05e74df029922bbca0b487ed118dd4
#
_cell.length_a   1.000
_cell.length_b   1.000
_cell.length_c   1.000
_cell.angle_alpha   90.00
_cell.angle_beta   90.00
_cell.angle_gamma   90.00
#
_symmetry.space_group_name_H-M   'P 1'
#
loop_
_entity.id
_entity.type
_entity.pdbx_description
1 polymer ?
#
loop_
_entity_poly.entity_id
_entity_poly.type
_entity_poly.pdbx_seq_one_letter_code
_entity_poly.pdbx_strand_id
1 'polypeptide(L)' 'MAKIYAVSCMRDGKNFFDVPVKLQDKVRFIIEAEGYEIQDDGTVIAAATTTSSEEEI' A
#
# COMPACT_ATOMS: atom_id res chain seq x y z
N MET A 1 14.67 -1.67 -5.53
CA MET A 1 13.62 -2.45 -6.20
C MET A 1 12.32 -2.45 -5.43
N ALA A 2 12.37 -2.67 -4.13
CA ALA A 2 11.12 -2.71 -3.38
C ALA A 2 10.34 -1.39 -3.47
N LYS A 3 11.03 -0.28 -3.51
CA LYS A 3 10.35 1.00 -3.58
C LYS A 3 9.56 1.15 -4.88
N ILE A 4 10.09 0.63 -5.96
CA ILE A 4 9.41 0.73 -7.24
C ILE A 4 8.11 -0.07 -7.19
N TYR A 5 8.14 -1.25 -6.58
CA TYR A 5 6.92 -2.03 -6.46
C TYR A 5 5.91 -1.32 -5.55
N ALA A 6 6.40 -0.73 -4.47
CA ALA A 6 5.50 -0.04 -3.56
C ALA A 6 4.80 1.13 -4.26
N VAL A 7 5.55 1.89 -5.03
CA VAL A 7 4.96 3.02 -5.74
C VAL A 7 3.93 2.53 -6.75
N SER A 8 4.21 1.43 -7.44
CA SER A 8 3.26 0.90 -8.39
C SER A 8 1.97 0.44 -7.69
N CYS A 9 2.11 -0.17 -6.52
CA CYS A 9 0.93 -0.60 -5.79
C CYS A 9 0.12 0.61 -5.31
N MET A 10 0.78 1.66 -4.91
CA MET A 10 0.08 2.81 -4.37
C MET A 10 -0.49 3.72 -5.44
N ARG A 11 0.19 3.84 -6.57
CA ARG A 11 -0.26 4.78 -7.59
C ARG A 11 -0.90 4.14 -8.80
N ASP A 12 -0.37 3.01 -9.24
CA ASP A 12 -0.85 2.41 -10.46
C ASP A 12 -1.90 1.35 -10.24
N GLY A 13 -2.27 1.11 -9.02
CA GLY A 13 -3.27 0.10 -8.72
C GLY A 13 -2.80 -1.33 -8.87
N LYS A 14 -1.47 -1.53 -8.84
CA LYS A 14 -0.96 -2.88 -8.96
C LYS A 14 -1.27 -3.66 -7.69
N ASN A 15 -1.59 -4.94 -7.85
CA ASN A 15 -1.94 -5.76 -6.71
C ASN A 15 -0.70 -6.12 -5.92
N PHE A 16 -0.80 -6.09 -4.57
CA PHE A 16 0.35 -6.40 -3.73
C PHE A 16 0.84 -7.83 -3.95
N PHE A 17 -0.07 -8.76 -4.26
CA PHE A 17 0.35 -10.14 -4.45
C PHE A 17 1.12 -10.34 -5.76
N ASP A 18 1.16 -9.33 -6.64
CA ASP A 18 1.97 -9.44 -7.83
C ASP A 18 3.43 -9.14 -7.51
N VAL A 19 3.74 -8.67 -6.32
CA VAL A 19 5.10 -8.40 -5.91
C VAL A 19 5.78 -9.73 -5.58
N PRO A 20 7.02 -9.95 -6.00
CA PRO A 20 7.74 -11.17 -5.67
C PRO A 20 7.74 -11.40 -4.16
N VAL A 21 7.51 -12.64 -3.74
CA VAL A 21 7.42 -12.95 -2.33
C VAL A 21 8.63 -12.43 -1.56
N LYS A 22 9.80 -12.50 -2.14
CA LYS A 22 11.00 -12.05 -1.44
C LYS A 22 10.96 -10.57 -1.12
N LEU A 23 10.21 -9.79 -1.89
CA LEU A 23 10.17 -8.36 -1.67
C LEU A 23 8.89 -7.92 -0.96
N GLN A 24 7.93 -8.81 -0.78
CA GLN A 24 6.66 -8.42 -0.19
C GLN A 24 6.80 -7.79 1.20
N ASP A 25 7.67 -8.35 2.03
CA ASP A 25 7.83 -7.77 3.36
C ASP A 25 8.34 -6.34 3.30
N LYS A 26 9.30 -6.07 2.42
CA LYS A 26 9.83 -4.72 2.31
C LYS A 26 8.82 -3.78 1.67
N VAL A 27 8.11 -4.27 0.67
CA VAL A 27 7.11 -3.46 0.01
C VAL A 27 6.00 -3.12 0.98
N ARG A 28 5.59 -4.09 1.81
CA ARG A 28 4.55 -3.81 2.79
C ARG A 28 5.02 -2.74 3.77
N PHE A 29 6.25 -2.83 4.22
CA PHE A 29 6.76 -1.86 5.16
C PHE A 29 6.72 -0.46 4.55
N ILE A 30 7.11 -0.31 3.28
CA ILE A 30 7.08 0.97 2.62
C ILE A 30 5.65 1.47 2.46
N ILE A 31 4.74 0.58 2.05
CA ILE A 31 3.35 0.96 1.85
C ILE A 31 2.73 1.44 3.17
N GLU A 32 2.98 0.70 4.24
CA GLU A 32 2.40 1.09 5.51
C GLU A 32 3.03 2.38 6.04
N ALA A 33 4.31 2.59 5.78
CA ALA A 33 4.96 3.81 6.23
C ALA A 33 4.40 5.03 5.50
N GLU A 34 3.84 4.83 4.31
CA GLU A 34 3.26 5.93 3.57
C GLU A 34 1.79 6.15 3.95
N GLY A 35 1.26 5.38 4.84
CA GLY A 35 -0.12 5.56 5.27
C GLY A 35 -1.13 4.78 4.43
N TYR A 36 -0.69 3.74 3.75
CA TYR A 36 -1.58 2.91 2.96
C TYR A 36 -1.83 1.58 3.64
N GLU A 37 -2.85 0.89 3.21
CA GLU A 37 -3.21 -0.39 3.79
C GLU A 37 -3.36 -1.43 2.70
N ILE A 38 -2.94 -2.66 2.95
CA ILE A 38 -3.04 -3.75 2.01
C ILE A 38 -4.23 -4.61 2.41
N GLN A 39 -5.17 -4.77 1.48
CA GLN A 39 -6.36 -5.55 1.75
C GLN A 39 -6.11 -7.04 1.60
N ASP A 40 -7.06 -7.84 2.03
CA ASP A 40 -6.91 -9.30 1.96
C ASP A 40 -6.73 -9.80 0.54
N ASP A 41 -7.28 -9.10 -0.44
CA ASP A 41 -7.16 -9.52 -1.82
C ASP A 41 -5.95 -8.90 -2.50
N GLY A 42 -5.10 -8.19 -1.77
CA GLY A 42 -3.91 -7.59 -2.33
C GLY A 42 -4.09 -6.17 -2.81
N THR A 43 -5.28 -5.63 -2.70
CA THR A 43 -5.51 -4.25 -3.12
C THR A 43 -4.90 -3.30 -2.11
N VAL A 44 -4.26 -2.24 -2.59
CA VAL A 44 -3.62 -1.26 -1.71
C VAL A 44 -4.43 0.03 -1.75
N ILE A 45 -4.88 0.49 -0.60
CA ILE A 45 -5.67 1.70 -0.52
C ILE A 45 -5.07 2.64 0.51
N ALA A 46 -5.41 3.90 0.42
CA ALA A 46 -4.86 4.89 1.33
C ALA A 46 -5.58 4.82 2.67
N ALA A 47 -4.98 4.16 3.63
CA ALA A 47 -5.61 4.00 4.93
C ALA A 47 -5.81 5.34 5.64
N ALA A 48 -4.91 6.26 5.45
CA ALA A 48 -5.02 7.53 6.14
C ALA A 48 -6.21 8.33 5.67
N THR A 49 -6.74 8.04 4.53
CA THR A 49 -7.89 8.77 4.05
C THR A 49 -9.06 8.63 5.01
N THR A 50 -9.19 7.49 5.60
CA THR A 50 -10.28 7.27 6.50
C THR A 50 -10.17 8.18 7.68
N THR A 51 -8.98 8.40 8.16
CA THR A 51 -8.83 9.24 9.32
C THR A 51 -9.17 10.65 9.01
N SER A 52 -8.74 11.14 7.85
CA SER A 52 -8.98 12.52 7.63
C SER A 52 -10.43 12.78 7.43
N SER A 53 -11.18 11.82 7.04
CA SER A 53 -12.55 12.12 6.81
C SER A 53 -13.26 12.48 8.06
N GLU A 54 -12.82 12.01 9.21
CA GLU A 54 -13.60 12.33 10.30
C GLU A 54 -13.25 13.57 10.85
N GLU A 55 -12.09 14.08 10.61
CA GLU A 55 -11.87 15.26 11.27
C GLU A 55 -12.59 16.32 10.72
N GLU A 56 -13.07 16.21 9.57
CA GLU A 56 -13.73 17.29 9.11
C GLU A 56 -14.88 17.57 9.81
N ILE A 57 -15.28 16.79 10.59
CA ILE A 57 -16.43 17.11 11.32
C ILE A 57 -16.29 18.31 12.15
#